data_8568dcb0e1de72a234ec08b865c96653
#
_entry.id   8568dcb0e1de72a234ec08b865c96653
#
_cell.length_a   1.000
_cell.length_b   1.000
_cell.length_c   1.000
_cell.angle_alpha   90.00
_cell.angle_beta   90.00
_cell.angle_gamma   90.00
#
_symmetry.space_group_name_H-M   'P 1'
#
loop_
_entity.id
_entity.type
_entity.pdbx_description
1 polymer ?
#
loop_
_entity_poly.entity_id
_entity_poly.type
_entity_poly.pdbx_seq_one_letter_code
_entity_poly.pdbx_strand_id
1 'polypeptide(L)'
;IDRATIGRYCNLLNDTGVDICEIGHGNGIGASSVSIGVSALDYQESLKIAKKNLKKKIKLSVHAIPGFAKIDDIKKCSDLGVDIFRIGSNSPDYNLTFQLIEYCKKINKEAWCVLMMSHLIYDKKKYLDVLKEINMIGIKQVIFMDTAGYYLPTHIEKIFKDTKRFKMNFGIHAHNNFSTAVWNSIVAVLNGANVVDVATRGLGAGAGNTHFEVFASIS
;
A
#
# COMPACT_ATOMS: atom_id res chain seq x y z
N ILE A 1 -16.86 5.48 7.19
CA ILE A 1 -17.11 4.05 7.53
C ILE A 1 -17.26 3.97 9.04
N ASP A 2 -18.34 3.35 9.55
CA ASP A 2 -18.62 3.21 10.98
C ASP A 2 -18.03 1.92 11.57
N ARG A 3 -18.15 1.78 12.91
CA ARG A 3 -17.65 0.62 13.67
C ARG A 3 -18.20 -0.71 13.17
N ALA A 4 -19.51 -0.77 12.92
CA ALA A 4 -20.20 -1.99 12.53
C ALA A 4 -19.74 -2.45 11.13
N THR A 5 -19.54 -1.49 10.24
CA THR A 5 -19.05 -1.75 8.87
C THR A 5 -17.64 -2.30 8.88
N ILE A 6 -16.70 -1.71 9.66
CA ILE A 6 -15.31 -2.23 9.77
C ILE A 6 -15.33 -3.66 10.31
N GLY A 7 -16.07 -3.90 11.41
CA GLY A 7 -16.13 -5.24 12.01
C GLY A 7 -16.70 -6.28 11.06
N ARG A 8 -17.78 -5.98 10.36
CA ARG A 8 -18.39 -6.86 9.36
C ARG A 8 -17.44 -7.14 8.19
N TYR A 9 -16.79 -6.09 7.66
CA TYR A 9 -15.84 -6.22 6.58
C TYR A 9 -14.67 -7.13 6.96
N CYS A 10 -14.05 -6.90 8.11
CA CYS A 10 -12.97 -7.75 8.60
C CYS A 10 -13.40 -9.21 8.78
N ASN A 11 -14.62 -9.46 9.28
CA ASN A 11 -15.16 -10.81 9.39
C ASN A 11 -15.33 -11.48 8.02
N LEU A 12 -15.83 -10.75 7.02
CA LEU A 12 -15.97 -11.28 5.65
C LEU A 12 -14.63 -11.60 5.01
N LEU A 13 -13.59 -10.75 5.22
CA LEU A 13 -12.26 -11.00 4.69
C LEU A 13 -11.63 -12.31 5.19
N ASN A 14 -12.03 -12.79 6.36
CA ASN A 14 -11.46 -14.00 6.96
C ASN A 14 -11.57 -15.26 6.08
N ASP A 15 -12.50 -15.28 5.14
CA ASP A 15 -12.81 -16.44 4.31
C ASP A 15 -12.51 -16.18 2.80
N THR A 16 -11.87 -15.06 2.48
CA THR A 16 -11.56 -14.67 1.08
C THR A 16 -10.19 -15.10 0.60
N GLY A 17 -9.30 -15.57 1.50
CA GLY A 17 -7.92 -15.93 1.14
C GLY A 17 -6.95 -14.75 1.09
N VAL A 18 -7.36 -13.52 1.43
CA VAL A 18 -6.42 -12.39 1.51
C VAL A 18 -5.41 -12.58 2.63
N ASP A 19 -4.16 -12.17 2.40
CA ASP A 19 -3.07 -12.28 3.37
C ASP A 19 -2.96 -11.02 4.25
N ILE A 20 -3.38 -9.86 3.73
CA ILE A 20 -3.17 -8.56 4.36
C ILE A 20 -4.46 -7.73 4.25
N CYS A 21 -4.83 -7.11 5.37
CA CYS A 21 -5.90 -6.12 5.44
C CYS A 21 -5.31 -4.77 5.84
N GLU A 22 -5.43 -3.77 4.96
CA GLU A 22 -5.05 -2.39 5.29
C GLU A 22 -6.25 -1.62 5.79
N ILE A 23 -6.09 -0.95 6.93
CA ILE A 23 -7.12 -0.13 7.58
C ILE A 23 -6.59 1.29 7.77
N GLY A 24 -7.36 2.27 7.38
CA GLY A 24 -7.02 3.67 7.62
C GLY A 24 -7.70 4.66 6.69
N HIS A 25 -7.33 5.91 6.84
CA HIS A 25 -7.66 7.00 5.93
C HIS A 25 -6.88 6.84 4.62
N GLY A 26 -7.42 7.27 3.47
CA GLY A 26 -6.74 7.17 2.18
C GLY A 26 -5.35 7.83 2.12
N ASN A 27 -5.14 8.89 2.92
CA ASN A 27 -3.81 9.52 3.09
C ASN A 27 -3.02 8.96 4.29
N GLY A 28 -3.42 7.82 4.83
CA GLY A 28 -2.73 7.13 5.90
C GLY A 28 -3.08 7.61 7.31
N ILE A 29 -2.37 7.03 8.28
CA ILE A 29 -2.50 7.39 9.70
C ILE A 29 -2.06 8.84 9.95
N GLY A 30 -2.76 9.52 10.87
CA GLY A 30 -2.49 10.92 11.20
C GLY A 30 -3.07 11.95 10.21
N ALA A 31 -3.60 11.53 9.05
CA ALA A 31 -4.04 12.45 8.01
C ALA A 31 -5.45 13.03 8.23
N SER A 32 -6.27 12.46 9.14
CA SER A 32 -7.63 12.92 9.39
C SER A 32 -7.64 14.36 9.89
N SER A 33 -8.14 15.28 9.08
CA SER A 33 -8.21 16.72 9.38
C SER A 33 -9.26 17.40 8.53
N VAL A 34 -9.61 18.64 8.89
CA VAL A 34 -10.56 19.45 8.11
C VAL A 34 -10.09 19.68 6.66
N SER A 35 -8.78 19.85 6.47
CA SER A 35 -8.20 20.14 5.14
C SER A 35 -8.13 18.91 4.22
N ILE A 36 -8.00 17.71 4.80
CA ILE A 36 -7.79 16.46 4.04
C ILE A 36 -9.06 15.60 4.00
N GLY A 37 -9.96 15.84 4.95
CA GLY A 37 -11.16 15.03 5.20
C GLY A 37 -11.11 14.42 6.59
N VAL A 38 -12.21 14.54 7.32
CA VAL A 38 -12.33 13.99 8.67
C VAL A 38 -12.84 12.56 8.60
N SER A 39 -12.09 11.62 9.16
CA SER A 39 -12.53 10.23 9.32
C SER A 39 -13.70 10.15 10.31
N ALA A 40 -14.68 9.30 10.01
CA ALA A 40 -15.81 9.03 10.91
C ALA A 40 -15.37 8.36 12.23
N LEU A 41 -14.24 7.65 12.19
CA LEU A 41 -13.61 7.04 13.36
C LEU A 41 -12.13 7.42 13.40
N ASP A 42 -11.60 7.56 14.61
CA ASP A 42 -10.16 7.63 14.82
C ASP A 42 -9.47 6.34 14.34
N TYR A 43 -8.26 6.48 13.81
CA TYR A 43 -7.53 5.33 13.25
C TYR A 43 -7.23 4.26 14.30
N GLN A 44 -6.95 4.66 15.56
CA GLN A 44 -6.66 3.72 16.64
C GLN A 44 -7.86 2.86 16.96
N GLU A 45 -9.05 3.47 16.95
CA GLU A 45 -10.28 2.74 17.16
C GLU A 45 -10.58 1.77 16.00
N SER A 46 -10.40 2.22 14.77
CA SER A 46 -10.54 1.38 13.57
C SER A 46 -9.61 0.16 13.63
N LEU A 47 -8.36 0.34 14.07
CA LEU A 47 -7.39 -0.73 14.24
C LEU A 47 -7.80 -1.71 15.35
N LYS A 48 -8.31 -1.24 16.49
CA LYS A 48 -8.81 -2.12 17.56
C LYS A 48 -9.95 -3.01 17.07
N ILE A 49 -10.87 -2.44 16.29
CA ILE A 49 -11.98 -3.20 15.71
C ILE A 49 -11.46 -4.23 14.70
N ALA A 50 -10.56 -3.83 13.82
CA ALA A 50 -9.96 -4.73 12.84
C ALA A 50 -9.21 -5.89 13.52
N LYS A 51 -8.34 -5.60 14.48
CA LYS A 51 -7.57 -6.62 15.20
C LYS A 51 -8.44 -7.62 15.95
N LYS A 52 -9.60 -7.17 16.48
CA LYS A 52 -10.58 -8.03 17.15
C LYS A 52 -11.29 -8.99 16.17
N ASN A 53 -11.52 -8.58 14.95
CA ASN A 53 -12.36 -9.28 13.98
C ASN A 53 -11.58 -10.06 12.91
N LEU A 54 -10.32 -9.73 12.67
CA LEU A 54 -9.45 -10.47 11.74
C LEU A 54 -8.90 -11.74 12.38
N LYS A 55 -8.88 -12.85 11.62
CA LYS A 55 -8.17 -14.07 12.01
C LYS A 55 -6.65 -13.82 12.02
N LYS A 56 -5.93 -14.51 12.91
CA LYS A 56 -4.46 -14.36 13.09
C LYS A 56 -3.64 -14.56 11.81
N LYS A 57 -4.16 -15.30 10.84
CA LYS A 57 -3.48 -15.52 9.55
C LYS A 57 -3.43 -14.26 8.67
N ILE A 58 -4.34 -13.29 8.87
CA ILE A 58 -4.39 -12.05 8.08
C ILE A 58 -3.58 -10.99 8.83
N LYS A 59 -2.53 -10.48 8.19
CA LYS A 59 -1.73 -9.39 8.72
C LYS A 59 -2.50 -8.07 8.66
N LEU A 60 -2.42 -7.29 9.73
CA LEU A 60 -2.98 -5.95 9.77
C LEU A 60 -1.95 -4.94 9.27
N SER A 61 -2.33 -4.11 8.32
CA SER A 61 -1.47 -3.10 7.71
C SER A 61 -2.06 -1.70 7.86
N VAL A 62 -1.18 -0.71 7.83
CA VAL A 62 -1.54 0.71 7.75
C VAL A 62 -0.68 1.42 6.71
N HIS A 63 -1.28 2.40 6.02
CA HIS A 63 -0.55 3.36 5.22
C HIS A 63 -0.08 4.53 6.08
N ALA A 64 1.13 5.04 5.82
CA ALA A 64 1.70 6.19 6.52
C ALA A 64 2.49 7.07 5.56
N ILE A 65 2.14 8.34 5.49
CA ILE A 65 2.84 9.34 4.67
C ILE A 65 3.61 10.27 5.59
N PRO A 66 4.93 10.43 5.43
CA PRO A 66 5.72 11.43 6.14
C PRO A 66 5.10 12.83 6.02
N GLY A 67 5.01 13.54 7.13
CA GLY A 67 4.29 14.82 7.21
C GLY A 67 2.90 14.68 7.83
N PHE A 68 2.15 13.61 7.55
CA PHE A 68 0.93 13.26 8.29
C PHE A 68 1.25 12.32 9.44
N ALA A 69 1.88 11.19 9.15
CA ALA A 69 2.30 10.22 10.16
C ALA A 69 3.57 10.66 10.87
N LYS A 70 3.56 10.54 12.20
CA LYS A 70 4.71 10.78 13.09
C LYS A 70 5.19 9.46 13.67
N ILE A 71 6.40 9.47 14.24
CA ILE A 71 6.97 8.30 14.95
C ILE A 71 6.02 7.80 16.05
N ASP A 72 5.38 8.72 16.79
CA ASP A 72 4.41 8.35 17.82
C ASP A 72 3.18 7.61 17.27
N ASP A 73 2.74 7.94 16.05
CA ASP A 73 1.64 7.24 15.41
C ASP A 73 2.06 5.80 15.02
N ILE A 74 3.27 5.64 14.50
CA ILE A 74 3.85 4.31 14.23
C ILE A 74 3.90 3.48 15.52
N LYS A 75 4.38 4.07 16.63
CA LYS A 75 4.42 3.41 17.93
C LYS A 75 3.04 2.97 18.39
N LYS A 76 2.06 3.87 18.39
CA LYS A 76 0.67 3.57 18.77
C LYS A 76 0.08 2.45 17.91
N CYS A 77 0.28 2.48 16.60
CA CYS A 77 -0.17 1.42 15.70
C CYS A 77 0.52 0.07 16.00
N SER A 78 1.82 0.10 16.29
CA SER A 78 2.57 -1.11 16.70
C SER A 78 1.99 -1.73 17.97
N ASP A 79 1.69 -0.89 18.99
CA ASP A 79 1.10 -1.32 20.27
C ASP A 79 -0.33 -1.90 20.09
N LEU A 80 -1.05 -1.43 19.06
CA LEU A 80 -2.37 -1.92 18.66
C LEU A 80 -2.31 -3.20 17.80
N GLY A 81 -1.11 -3.71 17.52
CA GLY A 81 -0.92 -4.97 16.82
C GLY A 81 -0.90 -4.88 15.31
N VAL A 82 -0.54 -3.72 14.75
CA VAL A 82 -0.20 -3.59 13.33
C VAL A 82 1.05 -4.41 13.03
N ASP A 83 0.99 -5.17 11.95
CA ASP A 83 2.04 -6.08 11.50
C ASP A 83 2.94 -5.42 10.44
N ILE A 84 2.34 -4.66 9.51
CA ILE A 84 3.02 -4.07 8.34
C ILE A 84 2.75 -2.57 8.28
N PHE A 85 3.82 -1.79 8.12
CA PHE A 85 3.75 -0.34 7.88
C PHE A 85 4.13 -0.03 6.43
N ARG A 86 3.20 0.49 5.65
CA ARG A 86 3.39 0.89 4.26
C ARG A 86 3.68 2.38 4.20
N ILE A 87 4.96 2.72 4.14
CA ILE A 87 5.44 4.10 4.22
C ILE A 87 5.54 4.67 2.81
N GLY A 88 4.72 5.65 2.50
CA GLY A 88 4.60 6.21 1.15
C GLY A 88 5.01 7.67 1.05
N SER A 89 5.59 8.04 -0.07
CA SER A 89 5.79 9.42 -0.51
C SER A 89 5.69 9.49 -2.04
N ASN A 90 5.54 10.70 -2.57
CA ASN A 90 5.69 10.88 -4.01
C ASN A 90 7.08 10.40 -4.45
N SER A 91 7.14 9.67 -5.53
CA SER A 91 8.34 8.95 -5.94
C SER A 91 9.58 9.81 -6.18
N PRO A 92 9.51 11.10 -6.56
CA PRO A 92 10.68 11.97 -6.56
C PRO A 92 11.27 12.24 -5.17
N ASP A 93 10.44 12.15 -4.12
CA ASP A 93 10.78 12.45 -2.73
C ASP A 93 10.80 11.18 -1.86
N TYR A 94 11.11 10.03 -2.47
CA TYR A 94 11.07 8.70 -1.83
C TYR A 94 11.92 8.61 -0.55
N ASN A 95 12.99 9.39 -0.44
CA ASN A 95 13.88 9.44 0.70
C ASN A 95 13.19 9.93 1.99
N LEU A 96 12.09 10.69 1.88
CA LEU A 96 11.29 11.09 3.04
C LEU A 96 10.73 9.89 3.81
N THR A 97 10.58 8.74 3.16
CA THR A 97 10.09 7.51 3.80
C THR A 97 11.11 6.89 4.77
N PHE A 98 12.40 7.16 4.60
CA PHE A 98 13.49 6.44 5.26
C PHE A 98 13.44 6.54 6.78
N GLN A 99 13.17 7.71 7.32
CA GLN A 99 13.11 7.92 8.77
C GLN A 99 12.06 7.01 9.45
N LEU A 100 10.86 6.92 8.89
CA LEU A 100 9.80 6.08 9.46
C LEU A 100 10.09 4.60 9.25
N ILE A 101 10.68 4.22 8.10
CA ILE A 101 11.09 2.84 7.82
C ILE A 101 12.17 2.39 8.80
N GLU A 102 13.18 3.23 9.05
CA GLU A 102 14.23 2.92 10.03
C GLU A 102 13.66 2.77 11.44
N TYR A 103 12.70 3.60 11.81
CA TYR A 103 12.03 3.46 13.09
C TYR A 103 11.26 2.13 13.19
N CYS A 104 10.52 1.74 12.15
CA CYS A 104 9.85 0.44 12.11
C CYS A 104 10.85 -0.72 12.29
N LYS A 105 12.02 -0.66 11.64
CA LYS A 105 13.08 -1.65 11.82
C LYS A 105 13.58 -1.71 13.27
N LYS A 106 13.78 -0.57 13.91
CA LYS A 106 14.22 -0.49 15.33
C LYS A 106 13.25 -1.17 16.28
N ILE A 107 11.96 -1.13 15.99
CA ILE A 107 10.91 -1.78 16.80
C ILE A 107 10.51 -3.17 16.27
N ASN A 108 11.32 -3.77 15.40
CA ASN A 108 11.12 -5.09 14.78
C ASN A 108 9.76 -5.22 14.07
N LYS A 109 9.35 -4.19 13.35
CA LYS A 109 8.15 -4.20 12.50
C LYS A 109 8.51 -4.22 11.03
N GLU A 110 7.67 -4.92 10.25
CA GLU A 110 7.78 -4.97 8.80
C GLU A 110 7.41 -3.61 8.22
N ALA A 111 8.28 -3.05 7.37
CA ALA A 111 8.07 -1.77 6.70
C ALA A 111 8.31 -1.90 5.20
N TRP A 112 7.38 -1.39 4.40
CA TRP A 112 7.42 -1.36 2.95
C TRP A 112 7.58 0.08 2.45
N CYS A 113 8.31 0.27 1.39
CA CYS A 113 8.39 1.56 0.71
C CYS A 113 7.32 1.62 -0.38
N VAL A 114 6.46 2.64 -0.34
CA VAL A 114 5.42 2.86 -1.35
C VAL A 114 5.80 4.08 -2.20
N LEU A 115 6.08 3.85 -3.46
CA LEU A 115 6.42 4.88 -4.44
C LEU A 115 5.14 5.43 -5.07
N MET A 116 4.56 6.46 -4.44
CA MET A 116 3.39 7.16 -4.96
C MET A 116 3.74 7.97 -6.19
N MET A 117 2.78 8.27 -7.08
CA MET A 117 3.01 9.00 -8.34
C MET A 117 4.19 8.41 -9.12
N SER A 118 4.31 7.09 -9.16
CA SER A 118 5.50 6.39 -9.67
C SER A 118 5.81 6.68 -11.14
N HIS A 119 4.83 7.13 -11.93
CA HIS A 119 5.02 7.59 -13.31
C HIS A 119 5.98 8.78 -13.42
N LEU A 120 6.11 9.62 -12.37
CA LEU A 120 7.03 10.78 -12.40
C LEU A 120 8.51 10.40 -12.50
N ILE A 121 8.87 9.22 -12.01
CA ILE A 121 10.23 8.70 -12.14
C ILE A 121 10.37 7.76 -13.34
N TYR A 122 9.31 7.07 -13.75
CA TYR A 122 9.32 6.15 -14.88
C TYR A 122 9.68 6.85 -16.19
N ASP A 123 9.00 7.95 -16.54
CA ASP A 123 9.23 8.69 -17.78
C ASP A 123 10.64 9.28 -17.87
N LYS A 124 11.28 9.52 -16.72
CA LYS A 124 12.64 10.03 -16.62
C LYS A 124 13.68 8.90 -16.53
N LYS A 125 13.26 7.65 -16.61
CA LYS A 125 14.12 6.47 -16.38
C LYS A 125 14.87 6.49 -15.03
N LYS A 126 14.39 7.27 -14.08
CA LYS A 126 15.01 7.44 -12.76
C LYS A 126 14.67 6.32 -11.79
N TYR A 127 13.62 5.54 -12.04
CA TYR A 127 13.16 4.53 -11.08
C TYR A 127 14.22 3.48 -10.74
N LEU A 128 15.10 3.14 -11.69
CA LEU A 128 16.19 2.18 -11.43
C LEU A 128 17.22 2.72 -10.43
N ASP A 129 17.51 4.02 -10.47
CA ASP A 129 18.42 4.63 -9.52
C ASP A 129 17.77 4.77 -8.15
N VAL A 130 16.50 5.16 -8.08
CA VAL A 130 15.70 5.12 -6.87
C VAL A 130 15.70 3.72 -6.25
N LEU A 131 15.49 2.66 -7.05
CA LEU A 131 15.49 1.29 -6.55
C LEU A 131 16.87 0.84 -6.05
N LYS A 132 17.98 1.30 -6.65
CA LYS A 132 19.34 1.03 -6.13
C LYS A 132 19.50 1.61 -4.72
N GLU A 133 19.11 2.86 -4.51
CA GLU A 133 19.21 3.51 -3.20
C GLU A 133 18.34 2.83 -2.15
N ILE A 134 17.08 2.51 -2.50
CA ILE A 134 16.16 1.76 -1.62
C ILE A 134 16.76 0.40 -1.24
N ASN A 135 17.39 -0.30 -2.20
CA ASN A 135 18.05 -1.57 -1.94
C ASN A 135 19.27 -1.44 -1.00
N MET A 136 20.05 -0.37 -1.16
CA MET A 136 21.24 -0.11 -0.31
C MET A 136 20.88 0.10 1.15
N ILE A 137 19.74 0.73 1.46
CA ILE A 137 19.26 0.89 2.83
C ILE A 137 18.55 -0.36 3.38
N GLY A 138 18.50 -1.44 2.60
CA GLY A 138 18.02 -2.75 3.05
C GLY A 138 16.50 -2.88 3.16
N ILE A 139 15.73 -2.08 2.43
CA ILE A 139 14.28 -2.28 2.27
C ILE A 139 14.04 -3.55 1.45
N LYS A 140 13.08 -4.37 1.87
CA LYS A 140 12.81 -5.68 1.25
C LYS A 140 11.58 -5.70 0.36
N GLN A 141 10.65 -4.77 0.54
CA GLN A 141 9.40 -4.69 -0.22
C GLN A 141 9.18 -3.26 -0.73
N VAL A 142 8.92 -3.14 -2.02
CA VAL A 142 8.58 -1.87 -2.69
C VAL A 142 7.25 -2.02 -3.42
N ILE A 143 6.37 -1.04 -3.29
CA ILE A 143 5.10 -0.98 -4.01
C ILE A 143 5.16 0.18 -5.01
N PHE A 144 4.96 -0.13 -6.29
CA PHE A 144 4.70 0.91 -7.29
C PHE A 144 3.24 1.31 -7.21
N MET A 145 2.99 2.55 -6.79
CA MET A 145 1.65 3.09 -6.74
C MET A 145 1.40 3.98 -7.96
N ASP A 146 0.50 3.53 -8.82
CA ASP A 146 0.02 4.27 -9.99
C ASP A 146 -1.06 5.28 -9.56
N THR A 147 -0.68 6.23 -8.72
CA THR A 147 -1.61 7.21 -8.11
C THR A 147 -2.41 8.00 -9.15
N ALA A 148 -1.85 8.24 -10.32
CA ALA A 148 -2.50 8.96 -11.41
C ALA A 148 -3.30 8.05 -12.36
N GLY A 149 -3.24 6.72 -12.20
CA GLY A 149 -3.81 5.77 -13.16
C GLY A 149 -3.24 5.95 -14.57
N TYR A 150 -1.95 6.25 -14.64
CA TYR A 150 -1.22 6.59 -15.88
C TYR A 150 -0.75 5.36 -16.65
N TYR A 151 -0.49 4.26 -15.95
CA TYR A 151 0.17 3.12 -16.56
C TYR A 151 -0.74 2.32 -17.50
N LEU A 152 -0.17 1.98 -18.63
CA LEU A 152 -0.67 0.95 -19.54
C LEU A 152 0.02 -0.39 -19.22
N PRO A 153 -0.57 -1.52 -19.61
CA PRO A 153 0.01 -2.86 -19.36
C PRO A 153 1.46 -3.01 -19.83
N THR A 154 1.83 -2.38 -20.94
CA THR A 154 3.21 -2.38 -21.46
C THR A 154 4.22 -1.65 -20.56
N HIS A 155 3.77 -0.60 -19.86
CA HIS A 155 4.59 0.09 -18.87
C HIS A 155 4.85 -0.82 -17.67
N ILE A 156 3.81 -1.49 -17.18
CA ILE A 156 3.88 -2.42 -16.05
C ILE A 156 4.79 -3.60 -16.38
N GLU A 157 4.62 -4.21 -17.54
CA GLU A 157 5.49 -5.29 -18.00
C GLU A 157 6.98 -4.87 -17.98
N LYS A 158 7.28 -3.70 -18.51
CA LYS A 158 8.65 -3.18 -18.53
C LYS A 158 9.20 -2.95 -17.12
N ILE A 159 8.43 -2.29 -16.24
CA ILE A 159 8.84 -2.02 -14.86
C ILE A 159 9.18 -3.36 -14.17
N PHE A 160 8.27 -4.32 -14.17
CA PHE A 160 8.47 -5.58 -13.45
C PHE A 160 9.55 -6.47 -14.08
N LYS A 161 9.78 -6.41 -15.38
CA LYS A 161 10.96 -7.04 -16.01
C LYS A 161 12.27 -6.41 -15.51
N ASP A 162 12.32 -5.09 -15.41
CA ASP A 162 13.52 -4.37 -14.95
C ASP A 162 13.81 -4.59 -13.47
N THR A 163 12.78 -4.85 -12.63
CA THR A 163 12.96 -5.11 -11.20
C THR A 163 13.63 -6.44 -10.88
N LYS A 164 13.63 -7.42 -11.80
CA LYS A 164 14.21 -8.75 -11.60
C LYS A 164 15.72 -8.73 -11.26
N ARG A 165 16.39 -7.62 -11.52
CA ARG A 165 17.82 -7.43 -11.18
C ARG A 165 18.08 -7.12 -9.70
N PHE A 166 17.02 -6.83 -8.92
CA PHE A 166 17.14 -6.46 -7.51
C PHE A 166 16.75 -7.63 -6.61
N LYS A 167 17.42 -7.73 -5.45
CA LYS A 167 17.07 -8.69 -4.39
C LYS A 167 16.01 -8.13 -3.44
N MET A 168 14.95 -7.57 -4.00
CA MET A 168 13.79 -7.03 -3.30
C MET A 168 12.52 -7.63 -3.87
N ASN A 169 11.46 -7.59 -3.11
CA ASN A 169 10.12 -7.92 -3.55
C ASN A 169 9.41 -6.67 -4.06
N PHE A 170 8.53 -6.85 -5.03
CA PHE A 170 7.83 -5.75 -5.67
C PHE A 170 6.34 -6.02 -5.77
N GLY A 171 5.54 -4.99 -5.55
CA GLY A 171 4.09 -5.05 -5.70
C GLY A 171 3.55 -3.86 -6.47
N ILE A 172 2.25 -3.91 -6.72
CA ILE A 172 1.52 -2.88 -7.45
C ILE A 172 0.28 -2.41 -6.68
N HIS A 173 0.05 -1.10 -6.72
CA HIS A 173 -1.20 -0.45 -6.37
C HIS A 173 -1.67 0.34 -7.58
N ALA A 174 -2.66 -0.18 -8.31
CA ALA A 174 -3.12 0.43 -9.54
C ALA A 174 -4.42 1.21 -9.35
N HIS A 175 -4.47 2.44 -9.88
CA HIS A 175 -5.70 3.21 -10.05
C HIS A 175 -6.34 2.98 -11.41
N ASN A 176 -7.65 3.20 -11.51
CA ASN A 176 -8.47 2.71 -12.62
C ASN A 176 -8.85 3.80 -13.63
N ASN A 177 -8.06 4.86 -13.75
CA ASN A 177 -8.39 6.03 -14.60
C ASN A 177 -8.58 5.66 -16.08
N PHE A 178 -7.81 4.70 -16.59
CA PHE A 178 -7.97 4.17 -17.95
C PHE A 178 -8.75 2.85 -18.00
N SER A 179 -9.45 2.48 -16.91
CA SER A 179 -10.12 1.18 -16.78
C SER A 179 -9.17 -0.02 -16.93
N THR A 180 -7.88 0.17 -16.63
CA THR A 180 -6.83 -0.84 -16.82
C THR A 180 -6.28 -1.41 -15.50
N ALA A 181 -6.78 -0.96 -14.33
CA ALA A 181 -6.19 -1.35 -13.04
C ALA A 181 -6.12 -2.87 -12.84
N VAL A 182 -7.18 -3.61 -13.14
CA VAL A 182 -7.19 -5.07 -13.03
C VAL A 182 -6.17 -5.69 -13.99
N TRP A 183 -6.15 -5.24 -15.25
CA TRP A 183 -5.21 -5.77 -16.24
C TRP A 183 -3.75 -5.44 -15.88
N ASN A 184 -3.49 -4.21 -15.45
CA ASN A 184 -2.16 -3.82 -14.94
C ASN A 184 -1.71 -4.71 -13.78
N SER A 185 -2.63 -5.04 -12.86
CA SER A 185 -2.35 -5.92 -11.73
C SER A 185 -2.03 -7.35 -12.18
N ILE A 186 -2.78 -7.91 -13.14
CA ILE A 186 -2.51 -9.22 -13.73
C ILE A 186 -1.14 -9.23 -14.43
N VAL A 187 -0.85 -8.22 -15.26
CA VAL A 187 0.45 -8.11 -15.93
C VAL A 187 1.60 -8.00 -14.94
N ALA A 188 1.42 -7.28 -13.82
CA ALA A 188 2.42 -7.22 -12.76
C ALA A 188 2.70 -8.61 -12.16
N VAL A 189 1.66 -9.39 -11.84
CA VAL A 189 1.80 -10.75 -11.31
C VAL A 189 2.53 -11.66 -12.32
N LEU A 190 2.12 -11.64 -13.57
CA LEU A 190 2.77 -12.43 -14.63
C LEU A 190 4.25 -12.08 -14.83
N ASN A 191 4.66 -10.88 -14.42
CA ASN A 191 6.04 -10.43 -14.51
C ASN A 191 6.81 -10.44 -13.17
N GLY A 192 6.20 -10.96 -12.08
CA GLY A 192 6.89 -11.23 -10.83
C GLY A 192 6.52 -10.33 -9.66
N ALA A 193 5.41 -9.59 -9.74
CA ALA A 193 4.85 -8.95 -8.55
C ALA A 193 4.41 -10.02 -7.53
N ASN A 194 4.76 -9.80 -6.27
CA ASN A 194 4.38 -10.68 -5.16
C ASN A 194 3.29 -10.07 -4.25
N VAL A 195 2.94 -8.82 -4.48
CA VAL A 195 1.85 -8.11 -3.79
C VAL A 195 1.02 -7.34 -4.81
N VAL A 196 -0.29 -7.48 -4.70
CA VAL A 196 -1.27 -6.68 -5.45
C VAL A 196 -2.25 -6.07 -4.46
N ASP A 197 -2.41 -4.76 -4.53
CA ASP A 197 -3.42 -4.06 -3.76
C ASP A 197 -4.76 -4.10 -4.51
N VAL A 198 -5.78 -4.55 -3.83
CA VAL A 198 -7.14 -4.64 -4.34
C VAL A 198 -8.13 -3.97 -3.39
N ALA A 199 -9.23 -3.49 -3.91
CA ALA A 199 -10.30 -2.92 -3.11
C ALA A 199 -11.65 -3.51 -3.54
N THR A 200 -12.51 -3.80 -2.56
CA THR A 200 -13.87 -4.28 -2.80
C THR A 200 -14.60 -3.30 -3.71
N ARG A 201 -15.15 -3.79 -4.81
CA ARG A 201 -15.78 -2.99 -5.89
C ARG A 201 -14.88 -1.90 -6.46
N GLY A 202 -13.57 -2.05 -6.33
CA GLY A 202 -12.62 -1.03 -6.78
C GLY A 202 -12.69 0.28 -6.01
N LEU A 203 -13.23 0.30 -4.78
CA LEU A 203 -13.36 1.51 -3.97
C LEU A 203 -12.00 2.18 -3.79
N GLY A 204 -11.93 3.47 -4.10
CA GLY A 204 -10.70 4.25 -3.99
C GLY A 204 -10.85 5.66 -4.54
N ALA A 205 -9.80 6.45 -4.45
CA ALA A 205 -9.78 7.82 -4.96
C ALA A 205 -9.93 7.86 -6.49
N GLY A 206 -10.52 8.93 -7.00
CA GLY A 206 -10.73 9.13 -8.44
C GLY A 206 -11.62 8.04 -9.05
N ALA A 207 -11.14 7.38 -10.10
CA ALA A 207 -11.84 6.28 -10.79
C ALA A 207 -11.77 4.94 -10.02
N GLY A 208 -11.19 4.93 -8.83
CA GLY A 208 -11.05 3.75 -7.98
C GLY A 208 -9.77 2.96 -8.22
N ASN A 209 -9.70 1.81 -7.59
CA ASN A 209 -8.56 0.90 -7.56
C ASN A 209 -8.82 -0.40 -8.34
N THR A 210 -7.89 -1.34 -8.29
CA THR A 210 -8.10 -2.71 -8.78
C THR A 210 -9.29 -3.35 -8.07
N HIS A 211 -10.29 -3.78 -8.84
CA HIS A 211 -11.48 -4.46 -8.31
C HIS A 211 -11.11 -5.83 -7.76
N PHE A 212 -11.32 -6.04 -6.46
CA PHE A 212 -10.98 -7.29 -5.78
C PHE A 212 -11.68 -8.49 -6.42
N GLU A 213 -12.98 -8.38 -6.61
CA GLU A 213 -13.83 -9.47 -7.13
C GLU A 213 -13.41 -9.89 -8.55
N VAL A 214 -13.08 -8.90 -9.39
CA VAL A 214 -12.65 -9.16 -10.78
C VAL A 214 -11.26 -9.76 -10.79
N PHE A 215 -10.32 -9.16 -10.02
CA PHE A 215 -8.96 -9.68 -9.93
C PHE A 215 -8.95 -11.12 -9.41
N ALA A 216 -9.64 -11.42 -8.32
CA ALA A 216 -9.70 -12.75 -7.72
C ALA A 216 -10.38 -13.81 -8.61
N SER A 217 -11.22 -13.40 -9.57
CA SER A 217 -11.84 -14.34 -10.52
C SER A 217 -10.92 -14.73 -11.69
N ILE A 218 -9.83 -14.00 -11.90
CA ILE A 218 -8.91 -14.17 -13.04
C ILE A 218 -7.56 -14.73 -12.58
N SER A 219 -7.14 -14.44 -11.33
CA SER A 219 -5.82 -14.80 -10.77
C SER A 219 -5.70 -16.26 -10.34
#